data_7889e4152c1903f929246320aa525ac0
#
_entry.id   7889e4152c1903f929246320aa525ac0
#
_cell.length_a   1.000
_cell.length_b   1.000
_cell.length_c   1.000
_cell.angle_alpha   90.00
_cell.angle_beta   90.00
_cell.angle_gamma   90.00
#
_symmetry.space_group_name_H-M   'P 1'
#
loop_
_entity.id
_entity.type
_entity.pdbx_description
1 polymer ?
#
loop_
_entity_poly.entity_id
_entity_poly.type
_entity_poly.pdbx_seq_one_letter_code
_entity_poly.pdbx_strand_id
1 'polypeptide(L)'
;MYQRKIERELRCPLEYGLDIFGGKWNSRIICILFIKGSLRYNELKAEMLDITDTVLSRTLKELMQNNMVERRQYNEIPMRVTYQLIEKAESVIPIFETICQWSKKYLAPDDINNSICGQFLKQDGEFFILAEE
;
A
#
# COMPACT_ATOMS: atom_id res chain seq x y z
N MET A 1 13.26 -6.27 15.49
CA MET A 1 13.13 -5.58 14.21
C MET A 1 14.26 -4.59 14.02
N TYR A 2 14.64 -4.40 12.80
CA TYR A 2 15.64 -3.42 12.46
C TYR A 2 15.21 -2.03 12.92
N GLN A 3 16.03 -1.40 13.73
CA GLN A 3 15.78 -0.05 14.14
C GLN A 3 16.60 0.89 13.27
N ARG A 4 15.93 1.78 12.65
CA ARG A 4 16.55 2.67 11.69
C ARG A 4 17.29 3.77 12.40
N LYS A 5 18.58 3.74 12.26
CA LYS A 5 19.38 4.84 12.82
C LYS A 5 19.02 6.15 12.18
N ILE A 6 18.58 6.09 10.94
CA ILE A 6 18.23 7.27 10.17
C ILE A 6 17.04 8.02 10.76
N GLU A 7 16.20 7.35 11.56
CA GLU A 7 15.09 8.02 12.21
C GLU A 7 15.53 9.24 12.99
N ARG A 8 16.69 9.15 13.62
CA ARG A 8 17.23 10.24 14.40
C ARG A 8 17.82 11.34 13.54
N GLU A 9 18.02 11.04 12.27
CA GLU A 9 18.63 11.97 11.34
C GLU A 9 17.62 12.58 10.38
N LEU A 10 16.36 12.15 10.46
CA LEU A 10 15.31 12.71 9.61
C LEU A 10 15.18 14.19 9.90
N ARG A 11 15.31 14.99 8.86
CA ARG A 11 15.35 16.44 8.99
C ARG A 11 14.12 17.15 8.45
N CYS A 12 13.29 16.43 7.73
CA CYS A 12 12.09 17.05 7.19
C CYS A 12 10.94 16.05 7.08
N PRO A 13 9.70 16.56 7.10
CA PRO A 13 8.51 15.69 7.01
C PRO A 13 8.47 14.84 5.75
N LEU A 14 9.05 15.30 4.65
CA LEU A 14 9.10 14.51 3.43
C LEU A 14 9.83 13.19 3.64
N GLU A 15 10.97 13.25 4.34
CA GLU A 15 11.76 12.05 4.62
C GLU A 15 10.98 11.06 5.48
N TYR A 16 10.23 11.56 6.45
CA TYR A 16 9.40 10.72 7.29
C TYR A 16 8.38 9.95 6.46
N GLY A 17 7.67 10.66 5.59
CA GLY A 17 6.66 10.04 4.74
C GLY A 17 7.26 9.00 3.79
N LEU A 18 8.32 9.36 3.10
CA LEU A 18 8.98 8.44 2.16
C LEU A 18 9.52 7.21 2.85
N ASP A 19 9.95 7.36 4.10
CA ASP A 19 10.42 6.23 4.88
C ASP A 19 9.32 5.19 5.13
N ILE A 20 8.11 5.65 5.34
CA ILE A 20 6.99 4.79 5.65
C ILE A 20 6.38 4.17 4.39
N PHE A 21 6.14 4.96 3.36
CA PHE A 21 5.38 4.47 2.20
C PHE A 21 6.11 4.58 0.87
N GLY A 22 7.37 5.03 0.87
CA GLY A 22 8.09 5.24 -0.38
C GLY A 22 8.65 3.97 -1.02
N GLY A 23 8.69 2.88 -0.28
CA GLY A 23 9.20 1.62 -0.81
C GLY A 23 8.22 0.97 -1.78
N LYS A 24 8.77 0.22 -2.70
CA LYS A 24 8.00 -0.48 -3.73
C LYS A 24 6.84 -1.29 -3.17
N TRP A 25 7.10 -2.08 -2.14
CA TRP A 25 6.11 -3.00 -1.60
C TRP A 25 5.13 -2.30 -0.66
N ASN A 26 5.60 -1.30 0.07
CA ASN A 26 4.77 -0.57 1.04
C ASN A 26 3.62 0.13 0.33
N SER A 27 3.92 0.89 -0.72
CA SER A 27 2.88 1.61 -1.45
C SER A 27 1.91 0.66 -2.13
N ARG A 28 2.39 -0.47 -2.66
CA ARG A 28 1.51 -1.44 -3.31
C ARG A 28 0.53 -2.06 -2.33
N ILE A 29 1.00 -2.43 -1.14
CA ILE A 29 0.13 -3.00 -0.11
C ILE A 29 -0.94 -2.00 0.29
N ILE A 30 -0.54 -0.75 0.52
CA ILE A 30 -1.49 0.29 0.92
C ILE A 30 -2.56 0.48 -0.16
N CYS A 31 -2.16 0.56 -1.42
CA CYS A 31 -3.12 0.73 -2.52
C CYS A 31 -4.07 -0.44 -2.64
N ILE A 32 -3.55 -1.66 -2.56
CA ILE A 32 -4.37 -2.86 -2.69
C ILE A 32 -5.39 -2.95 -1.55
N LEU A 33 -4.94 -2.72 -0.32
CA LEU A 33 -5.85 -2.76 0.83
C LEU A 33 -6.87 -1.64 0.78
N PHE A 34 -6.51 -0.49 0.23
CA PHE A 34 -7.48 0.59 0.07
C PHE A 34 -8.59 0.20 -0.91
N ILE A 35 -8.20 -0.41 -2.03
CA ILE A 35 -9.14 -0.76 -3.10
C ILE A 35 -9.99 -1.97 -2.74
N LYS A 36 -9.35 -3.00 -2.20
CA LYS A 36 -10.01 -4.28 -1.92
C LYS A 36 -10.62 -4.35 -0.54
N GLY A 37 -10.19 -3.46 0.35
CA GLY A 37 -10.60 -3.51 1.74
C GLY A 37 -9.81 -4.55 2.51
N SER A 38 -10.47 -5.20 3.47
CA SER A 38 -9.84 -6.19 4.32
C SER A 38 -9.51 -7.47 3.54
N LEU A 39 -8.29 -7.95 3.63
CA LEU A 39 -7.85 -9.16 2.94
C LEU A 39 -7.12 -10.10 3.87
N ARG A 40 -7.24 -11.41 3.60
CA ARG A 40 -6.42 -12.42 4.25
C ARG A 40 -5.02 -12.42 3.63
N TYR A 41 -4.07 -12.97 4.36
CA TYR A 41 -2.68 -13.01 3.90
C TYR A 41 -2.52 -13.55 2.49
N ASN A 42 -3.12 -14.72 2.22
CA ASN A 42 -2.99 -15.34 0.89
C ASN A 42 -3.70 -14.55 -0.19
N GLU A 43 -4.80 -13.89 0.15
CA GLU A 43 -5.50 -13.03 -0.79
C GLU A 43 -4.64 -11.82 -1.15
N LEU A 44 -4.04 -11.21 -0.14
CA LEU A 44 -3.14 -10.08 -0.35
C LEU A 44 -1.93 -10.49 -1.18
N LYS A 45 -1.34 -11.64 -0.86
CA LYS A 45 -0.20 -12.14 -1.60
C LYS A 45 -0.52 -12.34 -3.08
N ALA A 46 -1.70 -12.89 -3.37
CA ALA A 46 -2.13 -13.09 -4.75
C ALA A 46 -2.26 -11.76 -5.50
N GLU A 47 -2.76 -10.71 -4.84
CA GLU A 47 -2.88 -9.40 -5.46
C GLU A 47 -1.53 -8.72 -5.68
N MET A 48 -0.55 -9.07 -4.86
CA MET A 48 0.79 -8.46 -4.95
C MET A 48 1.64 -9.03 -6.08
N LEU A 49 1.23 -10.15 -6.66
CA LEU A 49 1.91 -10.84 -7.74
C LEU A 49 3.27 -11.42 -7.31
N ASP A 50 4.37 -10.81 -7.62
CA ASP A 50 5.71 -11.40 -7.50
C ASP A 50 6.36 -11.30 -6.11
N ILE A 51 5.60 -11.09 -5.07
CA ILE A 51 6.18 -10.95 -3.74
C ILE A 51 6.44 -12.32 -3.09
N THR A 52 7.56 -12.43 -2.38
CA THR A 52 7.87 -13.64 -1.61
C THR A 52 7.24 -13.53 -0.22
N ASP A 53 7.06 -14.69 0.44
CA ASP A 53 6.54 -14.69 1.81
C ASP A 53 7.43 -13.92 2.77
N THR A 54 8.75 -14.04 2.61
CA THR A 54 9.69 -13.33 3.47
C THR A 54 9.50 -11.82 3.36
N VAL A 55 9.38 -11.30 2.14
CA VAL A 55 9.22 -9.87 1.92
C VAL A 55 7.84 -9.40 2.37
N LEU A 56 6.78 -10.15 2.05
CA LEU A 56 5.43 -9.76 2.44
C LEU A 56 5.28 -9.71 3.95
N SER A 57 5.76 -10.73 4.65
CA SER A 57 5.68 -10.77 6.11
C SER A 57 6.43 -9.62 6.74
N ARG A 58 7.64 -9.35 6.24
CA ARG A 58 8.44 -8.25 6.75
C ARG A 58 7.77 -6.89 6.49
N THR A 59 7.27 -6.70 5.29
CA THR A 59 6.63 -5.44 4.92
C THR A 59 5.37 -5.18 5.73
N LEU A 60 4.54 -6.22 5.92
CA LEU A 60 3.35 -6.10 6.75
C LEU A 60 3.72 -5.74 8.18
N LYS A 61 4.77 -6.36 8.69
CA LYS A 61 5.23 -6.08 10.05
C LYS A 61 5.66 -4.62 10.19
N GLU A 62 6.39 -4.11 9.21
CA GLU A 62 6.82 -2.71 9.22
C GLU A 62 5.62 -1.77 9.15
N LEU A 63 4.66 -2.07 8.30
CA LEU A 63 3.47 -1.25 8.18
C LEU A 63 2.63 -1.27 9.46
N MET A 64 2.56 -2.41 10.12
CA MET A 64 1.88 -2.49 11.42
C MET A 64 2.59 -1.67 12.49
N GLN A 65 3.92 -1.69 12.49
CA GLN A 65 4.69 -0.92 13.46
C GLN A 65 4.56 0.58 13.23
N ASN A 66 4.33 0.99 12.00
CA ASN A 66 4.12 2.40 11.66
C ASN A 66 2.65 2.80 11.73
N ASN A 67 1.79 1.94 12.24
CA ASN A 67 0.36 2.18 12.40
C ASN A 67 -0.35 2.47 11.08
N MET A 68 0.08 1.80 10.02
CA MET A 68 -0.54 1.92 8.71
C MET A 68 -1.53 0.80 8.44
N VAL A 69 -1.23 -0.37 8.96
CA VAL A 69 -2.02 -1.59 8.75
C VAL A 69 -2.28 -2.23 10.10
N GLU A 70 -3.46 -2.80 10.27
CA GLU A 70 -3.75 -3.61 11.45
C GLU A 70 -4.07 -5.03 11.04
N ARG A 71 -3.74 -5.95 11.92
CA ARG A 71 -4.06 -7.37 11.78
C ARG A 71 -5.22 -7.65 12.71
N ARG A 72 -6.30 -8.21 12.16
CA ARG A 72 -7.47 -8.54 12.95
C ARG A 72 -7.70 -10.04 12.93
N GLN A 73 -7.83 -10.61 14.12
CA GLN A 73 -8.09 -12.02 14.29
C GLN A 73 -9.52 -12.22 14.74
N TYR A 74 -10.22 -13.15 14.08
CA TYR A 74 -11.61 -13.43 14.38
C TYR A 74 -11.73 -14.78 15.08
N ASN A 75 -12.56 -14.84 16.11
CA ASN A 75 -12.82 -16.08 16.83
C ASN A 75 -13.79 -16.94 16.03
N GLU A 76 -13.26 -17.61 15.01
CA GLU A 76 -14.03 -18.49 14.13
C GLU A 76 -13.30 -19.82 14.00
N ILE A 77 -14.00 -20.83 13.50
CA ILE A 77 -13.43 -22.14 13.22
C ILE A 77 -13.69 -22.44 11.74
N PRO A 78 -12.68 -22.49 10.88
CA PRO A 78 -11.27 -22.19 11.18
C PRO A 78 -11.03 -20.73 11.47
N MET A 79 -9.95 -20.47 12.20
CA MET A 79 -9.59 -19.10 12.55
C MET A 79 -9.36 -18.23 11.30
N ARG A 80 -9.88 -17.02 11.34
CA ARG A 80 -9.72 -16.05 10.25
C ARG A 80 -8.87 -14.88 10.72
N VAL A 81 -7.91 -14.50 9.89
CA VAL A 81 -7.06 -13.33 10.13
C VAL A 81 -7.09 -12.46 8.88
N THR A 82 -7.34 -11.18 9.06
CA THR A 82 -7.34 -10.22 7.95
C THR A 82 -6.41 -9.06 8.25
N TYR A 83 -6.02 -8.38 7.18
CA TYR A 83 -5.21 -7.17 7.23
C TYR A 83 -6.00 -6.05 6.58
N GLN A 84 -6.01 -4.88 7.20
CA GLN A 84 -6.71 -3.72 6.67
C GLN A 84 -6.00 -2.43 7.07
N LEU A 85 -6.30 -1.37 6.34
CA LEU A 85 -5.69 -0.07 6.61
C LEU A 85 -6.27 0.55 7.88
N ILE A 86 -5.42 1.28 8.58
CA ILE A 86 -5.83 2.15 9.67
C ILE A 86 -5.97 3.56 9.08
N GLU A 87 -6.65 4.43 9.80
CA GLU A 87 -6.92 5.79 9.37
C GLU A 87 -5.67 6.54 8.88
N LYS A 88 -4.54 6.34 9.57
CA LYS A 88 -3.29 6.96 9.16
C LYS A 88 -2.91 6.61 7.72
N ALA A 89 -3.10 5.34 7.34
CA ALA A 89 -2.80 4.90 5.99
C ALA A 89 -3.80 5.45 4.97
N GLU A 90 -5.07 5.52 5.35
CA GLU A 90 -6.07 6.08 4.46
C GLU A 90 -5.78 7.55 4.14
N SER A 91 -5.19 8.27 5.08
CA SER A 91 -4.84 9.67 4.86
C SER A 91 -3.70 9.87 3.85
N VAL A 92 -2.98 8.79 3.51
CA VAL A 92 -1.90 8.84 2.52
C VAL A 92 -2.46 8.75 1.09
N ILE A 93 -3.66 8.25 0.92
CA ILE A 93 -4.23 8.04 -0.42
C ILE A 93 -4.25 9.31 -1.28
N PRO A 94 -4.66 10.48 -0.77
CA PRO A 94 -4.58 11.71 -1.57
C PRO A 94 -3.16 12.05 -2.01
N ILE A 95 -2.17 11.70 -1.21
CA ILE A 95 -0.76 11.91 -1.56
C ILE A 95 -0.40 11.00 -2.73
N PHE A 96 -0.79 9.74 -2.67
CA PHE A 96 -0.56 8.79 -3.75
C PHE A 96 -1.23 9.26 -5.04
N GLU A 97 -2.43 9.82 -4.94
CA GLU A 97 -3.13 10.38 -6.09
C GLU A 97 -2.30 11.45 -6.78
N THR A 98 -1.74 12.35 -6.00
CA THR A 98 -0.91 13.43 -6.53
C THR A 98 0.34 12.86 -7.22
N ILE A 99 0.96 11.85 -6.61
CA ILE A 99 2.11 11.19 -7.21
C ILE A 99 1.71 10.53 -8.53
N CYS A 100 0.57 9.86 -8.55
CA CYS A 100 0.08 9.20 -9.77
C CYS A 100 -0.17 10.21 -10.89
N GLN A 101 -0.76 11.36 -10.57
CA GLN A 101 -1.01 12.40 -11.55
C GLN A 101 0.29 12.91 -12.16
N TRP A 102 1.29 13.14 -11.31
CA TRP A 102 2.59 13.56 -11.76
C TRP A 102 3.22 12.50 -12.67
N SER A 103 3.16 11.25 -12.24
CA SER A 103 3.79 10.14 -12.96
C SER A 103 3.16 9.89 -14.33
N LYS A 104 1.85 10.08 -14.45
CA LYS A 104 1.14 9.88 -15.72
C LYS A 104 1.65 10.76 -16.83
N LYS A 105 2.23 11.89 -16.50
CA LYS A 105 2.79 12.81 -17.51
C LYS A 105 4.05 12.26 -18.16
N TYR A 106 4.73 11.34 -17.49
CA TYR A 106 6.06 10.89 -17.92
C TYR A 106 6.12 9.40 -18.24
N LEU A 107 5.15 8.62 -17.78
CA LEU A 107 5.09 7.20 -18.06
C LEU A 107 4.39 6.93 -19.39
N ALA A 108 4.88 5.92 -20.11
CA ALA A 108 4.20 5.47 -21.31
C ALA A 108 2.85 4.86 -20.94
N PRO A 109 1.82 5.01 -21.81
CA PRO A 109 0.49 4.43 -21.52
C PRO A 109 0.53 2.94 -21.22
N ASP A 110 1.38 2.18 -21.92
CA ASP A 110 1.48 0.74 -21.68
C ASP A 110 2.02 0.44 -20.27
N ASP A 111 2.96 1.23 -19.80
CA ASP A 111 3.50 1.04 -18.46
C ASP A 111 2.43 1.30 -17.40
N ILE A 112 1.59 2.29 -17.62
CA ILE A 112 0.48 2.59 -16.71
C ILE A 112 -0.52 1.43 -16.73
N ASN A 113 -0.90 0.96 -17.92
CA ASN A 113 -1.90 -0.08 -18.07
C ASN A 113 -1.46 -1.43 -17.50
N ASN A 114 -0.17 -1.71 -17.54
CA ASN A 114 0.37 -2.99 -17.07
C ASN A 114 0.77 -2.97 -15.60
N SER A 115 0.66 -1.82 -14.95
CA SER A 115 0.96 -1.71 -13.53
C SER A 115 -0.18 -2.25 -12.68
N ILE A 116 0.09 -2.48 -11.41
CA ILE A 116 -0.95 -2.90 -10.47
C ILE A 116 -2.03 -1.82 -10.40
N CYS A 117 -1.63 -0.57 -10.27
CA CYS A 117 -2.58 0.54 -10.23
C CYS A 117 -3.36 0.66 -11.55
N GLY A 118 -2.70 0.43 -12.67
CA GLY A 118 -3.33 0.49 -13.97
C GLY A 118 -4.44 -0.53 -14.16
N GLN A 119 -4.31 -1.70 -13.53
CA GLN A 119 -5.35 -2.71 -13.60
C GLN A 119 -6.64 -2.23 -12.95
N PHE A 120 -6.54 -1.47 -11.89
CA PHE A 120 -7.71 -0.90 -11.23
C PHE A 120 -8.29 0.27 -12.02
N LEU A 121 -7.43 1.03 -12.69
CA LEU A 121 -7.87 2.10 -13.57
C LEU A 121 -8.77 1.59 -14.68
N LYS A 122 -8.41 0.45 -15.23
CA LYS A 122 -9.17 -0.13 -16.38
C LYS A 122 -10.60 -0.48 -16.03
N GLN A 123 -10.86 -0.83 -14.77
CA GLN A 123 -12.21 -1.21 -14.36
C GLN A 123 -13.18 -0.03 -14.41
N ASP A 124 -12.70 1.15 -14.05
CA ASP A 124 -13.53 2.33 -13.95
C ASP A 124 -13.19 3.40 -14.98
N GLY A 125 -12.10 3.21 -15.72
CA GLY A 125 -11.66 4.18 -16.71
C GLY A 125 -10.91 5.35 -16.14
N GLU A 126 -10.89 5.49 -14.85
CA GLU A 126 -10.21 6.58 -14.14
C GLU A 126 -9.62 6.08 -12.84
N PHE A 127 -8.72 6.86 -12.24
CA PHE A 127 -8.27 6.55 -10.91
C PHE A 127 -9.44 6.68 -9.96
N PHE A 128 -9.64 5.67 -9.13
CA PHE A 128 -10.75 5.65 -8.18
C PHE A 128 -10.77 6.87 -7.27
N ILE A 129 -9.61 7.42 -6.97
CA ILE A 129 -9.51 8.61 -6.12
C ILE A 129 -9.80 9.90 -6.88
N LEU A 130 -9.62 9.90 -8.20
CA LEU A 130 -9.92 11.08 -9.03
C LEU A 130 -11.39 11.19 -9.36
N ALA A 131 -12.11 10.09 -9.33
CA ALA A 131 -13.52 10.07 -9.68
C ALA A 131 -14.39 10.85 -8.68
N GLU A 132 -13.84 11.14 -7.50
CA GLU A 132 -14.57 11.87 -6.48
C GLU A 132 -14.50 13.38 -6.66
N GLU A 133 -13.68 13.84 -7.57
CA GLU A 133 -13.58 15.25 -7.88
C GLU A 133 -14.52 15.63 -9.01
#